data_f246308ec58d879b9bd77a7377f9f0fd
#
_entry.id   f246308ec58d879b9bd77a7377f9f0fd
#
_cell.length_a   1.000
_cell.length_b   1.000
_cell.length_c   1.000
_cell.angle_alpha   90.00
_cell.angle_beta   90.00
_cell.angle_gamma   90.00
#
_symmetry.space_group_name_H-M   'P 1'
#
loop_
_entity.id
_entity.type
_entity.pdbx_description
1 polymer ?
#
loop_
_entity_poly.entity_id
_entity_poly.type
_entity_poly.pdbx_seq_one_letter_code
_entity_poly.pdbx_strand_id
1 'polypeptide(L)'
;LINSVLYITSNLLIYFFKYDIGGTGWKDAYTLFTSVGGISQILGMMVVYPILRSKLSNTIIFKLSLCLAILGYTFLLALCLLGYSSVLTMLMVPGVIIFISNGILTVLTTVFLANTVDYGEAKTGHREESVIFSMQTFVVKAASGLAVFITGVSLDLIGLTSKDGLGEGIPTFTSPLLGLRLLMTILPIIGLV
;
A
#
# COMPACT_ATOMS: atom_id res chain seq x y z
N LEU A 1 9.96 2.41 5.18
CA LEU A 1 9.09 3.26 4.35
C LEU A 1 8.08 2.44 3.54
N ILE A 2 8.49 1.51 2.65
CA ILE A 2 7.58 0.72 1.80
C ILE A 2 6.49 0.03 2.62
N ASN A 3 6.84 -0.69 3.68
CA ASN A 3 5.86 -1.36 4.54
C ASN A 3 4.89 -0.38 5.22
N SER A 4 5.37 0.79 5.65
CA SER A 4 4.50 1.82 6.25
C SER A 4 3.46 2.31 5.25
N VAL A 5 3.87 2.55 4.01
CA VAL A 5 2.98 2.97 2.91
C VAL A 5 1.90 1.91 2.64
N LEU A 6 2.29 0.63 2.57
CA LEU A 6 1.35 -0.47 2.36
C LEU A 6 0.30 -0.57 3.48
N TYR A 7 0.73 -0.43 4.73
CA TYR A 7 -0.18 -0.48 5.88
C TYR A 7 -1.14 0.72 5.92
N ILE A 8 -0.66 1.93 5.62
CA ILE A 8 -1.51 3.13 5.55
C ILE A 8 -2.57 2.96 4.47
N THR A 9 -2.17 2.54 3.27
CA THR A 9 -3.11 2.30 2.16
C THR A 9 -4.15 1.25 2.54
N SER A 10 -3.73 0.12 3.10
CA SER A 10 -4.65 -0.96 3.50
C SER A 10 -5.65 -0.49 4.58
N ASN A 11 -5.21 0.33 5.53
CA ASN A 11 -6.07 0.88 6.57
C ASN A 11 -7.06 1.91 6.03
N LEU A 12 -6.65 2.77 5.11
CA LEU A 12 -7.53 3.76 4.48
C LEU A 12 -8.51 3.15 3.49
N LEU A 13 -8.18 2.01 2.89
CA LEU A 13 -8.98 1.34 1.88
C LEU A 13 -10.40 0.99 2.38
N ILE A 14 -10.53 0.50 3.62
CA ILE A 14 -11.84 0.17 4.19
C ILE A 14 -12.73 1.40 4.32
N TYR A 15 -12.14 2.54 4.71
CA TYR A 15 -12.87 3.82 4.84
C TYR A 15 -13.27 4.37 3.48
N PHE A 16 -12.41 4.21 2.46
CA PHE A 16 -12.73 4.58 1.08
C PHE A 16 -13.94 3.81 0.57
N PHE A 17 -13.98 2.48 0.74
CA PHE A 17 -15.14 1.69 0.33
C PHE A 17 -16.40 2.03 1.13
N LYS A 18 -16.26 2.30 2.43
CA LYS A 18 -17.38 2.62 3.30
C LYS A 18 -18.01 3.99 3.01
N TYR A 19 -17.20 5.01 2.76
CA TYR A 19 -17.67 6.40 2.65
C TYR A 19 -17.76 6.92 1.22
N ASP A 20 -16.89 6.50 0.31
CA ASP A 20 -16.85 7.00 -1.07
C ASP A 20 -17.71 6.16 -2.01
N ILE A 21 -17.63 4.84 -1.94
CA ILE A 21 -18.49 3.95 -2.70
C ILE A 21 -19.87 3.89 -2.04
N GLY A 22 -19.91 3.74 -0.71
CA GLY A 22 -21.14 3.77 0.08
C GLY A 22 -22.17 2.69 -0.28
N GLY A 23 -23.43 2.91 0.14
CA GLY A 23 -24.54 2.01 -0.15
C GLY A 23 -24.53 0.72 0.69
N THR A 24 -25.53 -0.16 0.46
CA THR A 24 -25.67 -1.42 1.20
C THR A 24 -24.66 -2.50 0.79
N GLY A 25 -24.06 -2.39 -0.40
CA GLY A 25 -23.13 -3.37 -0.99
C GLY A 25 -21.63 -3.04 -0.81
N TRP A 26 -21.25 -2.01 -0.06
CA TRP A 26 -19.84 -1.62 0.07
C TRP A 26 -18.95 -2.71 0.67
N LYS A 27 -19.49 -3.56 1.55
CA LYS A 27 -18.75 -4.67 2.17
C LYS A 27 -18.39 -5.74 1.13
N ASP A 28 -19.33 -6.07 0.25
CA ASP A 28 -19.10 -7.06 -0.81
C ASP A 28 -18.10 -6.53 -1.83
N ALA A 29 -18.23 -5.25 -2.20
CA ALA A 29 -17.28 -4.57 -3.07
C ALA A 29 -15.86 -4.53 -2.48
N TYR A 30 -15.73 -4.20 -1.17
CA TYR A 30 -14.47 -4.22 -0.46
C TYR A 30 -13.86 -5.63 -0.41
N THR A 31 -14.68 -6.64 -0.07
CA THR A 31 -14.24 -8.05 0.00
C THR A 31 -13.77 -8.54 -1.36
N LEU A 32 -14.51 -8.23 -2.43
CA LEU A 32 -14.15 -8.62 -3.79
C LEU A 32 -12.85 -7.93 -4.23
N PHE A 33 -12.72 -6.63 -3.98
CA PHE A 33 -11.52 -5.86 -4.32
C PHE A 33 -10.27 -6.40 -3.59
N THR A 34 -10.38 -6.64 -2.28
CA THR A 34 -9.26 -7.14 -1.47
C THR A 34 -8.92 -8.59 -1.79
N SER A 35 -9.91 -9.43 -2.13
CA SER A 35 -9.67 -10.82 -2.55
C SER A 35 -8.94 -10.89 -3.90
N VAL A 36 -9.41 -10.15 -4.90
CA VAL A 36 -8.72 -10.04 -6.20
C VAL A 36 -7.34 -9.42 -6.03
N GLY A 37 -7.23 -8.39 -5.20
CA GLY A 37 -5.95 -7.76 -4.85
C GLY A 37 -4.98 -8.76 -4.22
N GLY A 38 -5.42 -9.55 -3.23
CA GLY A 38 -4.60 -10.57 -2.58
C GLY A 38 -4.10 -11.64 -3.55
N ILE A 39 -4.98 -12.14 -4.43
CA ILE A 39 -4.59 -13.07 -5.49
C ILE A 39 -3.56 -12.42 -6.43
N SER A 40 -3.79 -11.19 -6.84
CA SER A 40 -2.87 -10.43 -7.71
C SER A 40 -1.51 -10.22 -7.05
N GLN A 41 -1.48 -9.96 -5.74
CA GLN A 41 -0.26 -9.83 -4.96
C GLN A 41 0.53 -11.15 -4.93
N ILE A 42 -0.14 -12.28 -4.70
CA ILE A 42 0.47 -13.61 -4.72
C ILE A 42 1.04 -13.91 -6.11
N LEU A 43 0.29 -13.62 -7.17
CA LEU A 43 0.76 -13.78 -8.55
C LEU A 43 1.99 -12.90 -8.84
N GLY A 44 2.01 -11.68 -8.32
CA GLY A 44 3.17 -10.78 -8.38
C GLY A 44 4.42 -11.41 -7.77
N MET A 45 4.28 -12.01 -6.59
CA MET A 45 5.38 -12.66 -5.87
C MET A 45 5.85 -13.95 -6.55
N MET A 46 4.92 -14.83 -6.91
CA MET A 46 5.24 -16.22 -7.31
C MET A 46 5.47 -16.39 -8.82
N VAL A 47 4.86 -15.54 -9.64
CA VAL A 47 4.93 -15.64 -11.10
C VAL A 47 5.72 -14.49 -11.71
N VAL A 48 5.28 -13.26 -11.45
CA VAL A 48 5.86 -12.07 -12.12
C VAL A 48 7.30 -11.84 -11.69
N TYR A 49 7.59 -11.91 -10.39
CA TYR A 49 8.96 -11.68 -9.90
C TYR A 49 9.98 -12.68 -10.46
N PRO A 50 9.78 -14.04 -10.45
CA PRO A 50 10.73 -14.97 -11.03
C PRO A 50 10.94 -14.78 -12.55
N ILE A 51 9.87 -14.46 -13.29
CA ILE A 51 9.95 -14.17 -14.73
C ILE A 51 10.81 -12.93 -14.97
N LEU A 52 10.60 -11.87 -14.22
CA LEU A 52 11.41 -10.65 -14.32
C LEU A 52 12.86 -10.91 -13.89
N ARG A 53 13.07 -11.69 -12.84
CA ARG A 53 14.39 -12.01 -12.30
C ARG A 53 15.25 -12.81 -13.28
N SER A 54 14.64 -13.62 -14.14
CA SER A 54 15.37 -14.37 -15.18
C SER A 54 16.04 -13.45 -16.22
N LYS A 55 15.55 -12.22 -16.39
CA LYS A 55 16.03 -11.28 -17.42
C LYS A 55 16.63 -10.00 -16.86
N LEU A 56 16.29 -9.62 -15.63
CA LEU A 56 16.63 -8.33 -15.05
C LEU A 56 17.31 -8.49 -13.68
N SER A 57 18.13 -7.51 -13.31
CA SER A 57 18.72 -7.43 -11.98
C SER A 57 17.68 -6.99 -10.92
N ASN A 58 17.87 -7.39 -9.65
CA ASN A 58 16.97 -7.02 -8.55
C ASN A 58 16.80 -5.51 -8.41
N THR A 59 17.85 -4.71 -8.67
CA THR A 59 17.79 -3.25 -8.62
C THR A 59 16.89 -2.66 -9.70
N ILE A 60 16.92 -3.22 -10.91
CA ILE A 60 16.06 -2.76 -12.02
C ILE A 60 14.61 -3.15 -11.72
N ILE A 61 14.37 -4.39 -11.24
CA ILE A 61 13.02 -4.85 -10.88
C ILE A 61 12.45 -3.98 -9.76
N PHE A 62 13.27 -3.60 -8.77
CA PHE A 62 12.86 -2.72 -7.68
C PHE A 62 12.39 -1.35 -8.20
N LYS A 63 13.19 -0.69 -9.04
CA LYS A 63 12.83 0.60 -9.65
C LYS A 63 11.58 0.50 -10.51
N LEU A 64 11.47 -0.55 -11.32
CA LEU A 64 10.32 -0.81 -12.18
C LEU A 64 9.05 -1.02 -11.35
N SER A 65 9.13 -1.77 -10.25
CA SER A 65 7.98 -2.01 -9.36
C SER A 65 7.56 -0.75 -8.62
N LEU A 66 8.51 0.12 -8.22
CA LEU A 66 8.20 1.43 -7.65
C LEU A 66 7.47 2.31 -8.68
N CYS A 67 8.00 2.43 -9.89
CA CYS A 67 7.33 3.19 -10.96
C CYS A 67 5.93 2.65 -11.24
N LEU A 68 5.76 1.34 -11.30
CA LEU A 68 4.48 0.70 -11.56
C LEU A 68 3.48 0.96 -10.43
N ALA A 69 3.93 0.92 -9.16
CA ALA A 69 3.10 1.27 -8.00
C ALA A 69 2.65 2.73 -8.06
N ILE A 70 3.58 3.67 -8.32
CA ILE A 70 3.26 5.10 -8.45
C ILE A 70 2.26 5.34 -9.59
N LEU A 71 2.44 4.70 -10.75
CA LEU A 71 1.49 4.76 -11.86
C LEU A 71 0.12 4.20 -11.47
N GLY A 72 0.06 3.12 -10.70
CA GLY A 72 -1.17 2.56 -10.18
C GLY A 72 -1.92 3.52 -9.26
N TYR A 73 -1.21 4.16 -8.31
CA TYR A 73 -1.79 5.15 -7.41
C TYR A 73 -2.24 6.43 -8.14
N THR A 74 -1.47 6.93 -9.09
CA THR A 74 -1.87 8.10 -9.90
C THR A 74 -3.07 7.80 -10.78
N PHE A 75 -3.15 6.61 -11.34
CA PHE A 75 -4.30 6.17 -12.11
C PHE A 75 -5.56 6.04 -11.24
N LEU A 76 -5.41 5.46 -10.03
CA LEU A 76 -6.49 5.40 -9.06
C LEU A 76 -7.00 6.80 -8.69
N LEU A 77 -6.08 7.75 -8.43
CA LEU A 77 -6.43 9.13 -8.14
C LEU A 77 -7.20 9.78 -9.29
N ALA A 78 -6.73 9.60 -10.52
CA ALA A 78 -7.39 10.16 -11.71
C ALA A 78 -8.82 9.64 -11.84
N LEU A 79 -9.06 8.34 -11.66
CA LEU A 79 -10.42 7.77 -11.70
C LEU A 79 -11.32 8.33 -10.59
N CYS A 80 -10.77 8.50 -9.38
CA CYS A 80 -11.53 9.09 -8.26
C CYS A 80 -11.90 10.56 -8.52
N LEU A 81 -11.00 11.36 -9.12
CA LEU A 81 -11.27 12.76 -9.46
C LEU A 81 -12.25 12.92 -10.62
N LEU A 82 -12.22 12.00 -11.58
CA LEU A 82 -13.16 11.98 -12.71
C LEU A 82 -14.57 11.50 -12.32
N GLY A 83 -14.79 11.10 -11.07
CA GLY A 83 -16.09 10.65 -10.57
C GLY A 83 -16.42 9.18 -10.84
N TYR A 84 -15.45 8.39 -11.30
CA TYR A 84 -15.62 6.94 -11.53
C TYR A 84 -15.37 6.09 -10.28
N SER A 85 -15.29 6.70 -9.10
CA SER A 85 -15.05 6.01 -7.83
C SER A 85 -16.13 4.99 -7.47
N SER A 86 -17.36 5.15 -7.95
CA SER A 86 -18.47 4.21 -7.74
C SER A 86 -18.44 2.98 -8.67
N VAL A 87 -17.60 2.99 -9.72
CA VAL A 87 -17.52 1.88 -10.68
C VAL A 87 -16.42 0.91 -10.27
N LEU A 88 -16.79 -0.11 -9.48
CA LEU A 88 -15.86 -1.11 -8.96
C LEU A 88 -14.95 -1.72 -10.02
N THR A 89 -15.50 -2.04 -11.20
CA THR A 89 -14.73 -2.65 -12.30
C THR A 89 -13.57 -1.75 -12.78
N MET A 90 -13.78 -0.43 -12.80
CA MET A 90 -12.72 0.52 -13.18
C MET A 90 -11.65 0.64 -12.10
N LEU A 91 -12.03 0.55 -10.82
CA LEU A 91 -11.08 0.57 -9.71
C LEU A 91 -10.23 -0.71 -9.61
N MET A 92 -10.73 -1.83 -10.14
CA MET A 92 -9.99 -3.10 -10.17
C MET A 92 -8.68 -2.99 -10.97
N VAL A 93 -8.67 -2.24 -12.08
CA VAL A 93 -7.48 -2.13 -12.95
C VAL A 93 -6.28 -1.53 -12.21
N PRO A 94 -6.35 -0.30 -11.65
CA PRO A 94 -5.26 0.25 -10.86
C PRO A 94 -5.00 -0.57 -9.59
N GLY A 95 -6.04 -1.14 -8.98
CA GLY A 95 -5.90 -2.02 -7.82
C GLY A 95 -4.98 -3.20 -8.10
N VAL A 96 -5.23 -3.96 -9.15
CA VAL A 96 -4.38 -5.10 -9.57
C VAL A 96 -2.93 -4.66 -9.81
N ILE A 97 -2.71 -3.53 -10.48
CA ILE A 97 -1.37 -2.99 -10.74
C ILE A 97 -0.64 -2.69 -9.41
N ILE A 98 -1.32 -2.03 -8.47
CA ILE A 98 -0.77 -1.71 -7.15
C ILE A 98 -0.44 -3.00 -6.38
N PHE A 99 -1.36 -3.96 -6.33
CA PHE A 99 -1.16 -5.20 -5.58
C PHE A 99 -0.04 -6.08 -6.15
N ILE A 100 0.07 -6.20 -7.49
CA ILE A 100 1.19 -6.90 -8.14
C ILE A 100 2.52 -6.23 -7.78
N SER A 101 2.60 -4.90 -7.90
CA SER A 101 3.80 -4.15 -7.57
C SER A 101 4.21 -4.33 -6.12
N ASN A 102 3.24 -4.29 -5.20
CA ASN A 102 3.46 -4.51 -3.78
C ASN A 102 3.96 -5.93 -3.48
N GLY A 103 3.44 -6.93 -4.20
CA GLY A 103 3.93 -8.31 -4.11
C GLY A 103 5.41 -8.39 -4.48
N ILE A 104 5.81 -7.82 -5.60
CA ILE A 104 7.20 -7.82 -6.06
C ILE A 104 8.10 -7.08 -5.07
N LEU A 105 7.68 -5.90 -4.58
CA LEU A 105 8.43 -5.12 -3.59
C LEU A 105 8.62 -5.87 -2.27
N THR A 106 7.63 -6.64 -1.82
CA THR A 106 7.72 -7.45 -0.60
C THR A 106 8.80 -8.52 -0.74
N VAL A 107 8.84 -9.25 -1.86
CA VAL A 107 9.89 -10.25 -2.12
C VAL A 107 11.26 -9.60 -2.21
N LEU A 108 11.38 -8.49 -2.94
CA LEU A 108 12.66 -7.78 -3.11
C LEU A 108 13.20 -7.26 -1.78
N THR A 109 12.33 -6.76 -0.90
CA THR A 109 12.76 -6.32 0.44
C THR A 109 13.39 -7.47 1.22
N THR A 110 12.80 -8.67 1.15
CA THR A 110 13.34 -9.88 1.80
C THR A 110 14.67 -10.32 1.16
N VAL A 111 14.76 -10.27 -0.17
CA VAL A 111 16.00 -10.62 -0.90
C VAL A 111 17.13 -9.64 -0.56
N PHE A 112 16.84 -8.34 -0.50
CA PHE A 112 17.85 -7.36 -0.12
C PHE A 112 18.32 -7.54 1.33
N LEU A 113 17.41 -7.93 2.21
CA LEU A 113 17.76 -8.22 3.59
C LEU A 113 18.69 -9.44 3.68
N ALA A 114 18.38 -10.53 2.97
CA ALA A 114 19.25 -11.71 2.89
C ALA A 114 20.64 -11.36 2.34
N ASN A 115 20.71 -10.56 1.28
CA ASN A 115 21.98 -10.07 0.75
C ASN A 115 22.77 -9.23 1.77
N THR A 116 22.08 -8.51 2.66
CA THR A 116 22.75 -7.75 3.75
C THR A 116 23.36 -8.68 4.79
N VAL A 117 22.71 -9.81 5.11
CA VAL A 117 23.24 -10.85 5.98
C VAL A 117 24.52 -11.42 5.37
N ASP A 118 24.48 -11.84 4.11
CA ASP A 118 25.61 -12.44 3.40
C ASP A 118 26.79 -11.47 3.29
N TYR A 119 26.52 -10.19 3.04
CA TYR A 119 27.55 -9.14 3.02
C TYR A 119 28.17 -8.92 4.41
N GLY A 120 27.36 -8.93 5.46
CA GLY A 120 27.80 -8.83 6.84
C GLY A 120 28.74 -9.98 7.21
N GLU A 121 28.36 -11.22 6.89
CA GLU A 121 29.17 -12.42 7.10
C GLU A 121 30.51 -12.33 6.38
N ALA A 122 30.50 -11.94 5.11
CA ALA A 122 31.73 -11.77 4.31
C ALA A 122 32.70 -10.73 4.90
N LYS A 123 32.18 -9.71 5.59
CA LYS A 123 32.97 -8.61 6.16
C LYS A 123 33.47 -8.88 7.59
N THR A 124 32.65 -9.51 8.42
CA THR A 124 32.93 -9.71 9.86
C THR A 124 33.35 -11.11 10.21
N GLY A 125 33.14 -12.10 9.32
CA GLY A 125 33.35 -13.53 9.58
C GLY A 125 32.26 -14.16 10.48
N HIS A 126 31.26 -13.41 10.90
CA HIS A 126 30.15 -13.88 11.74
C HIS A 126 28.80 -13.70 11.03
N ARG A 127 27.98 -14.76 11.05
CA ARG A 127 26.62 -14.74 10.47
C ARG A 127 25.60 -14.27 11.52
N GLU A 128 25.21 -13.02 11.45
CA GLU A 128 24.27 -12.39 12.39
C GLU A 128 22.84 -12.35 11.84
N GLU A 129 22.39 -13.45 11.23
CA GLU A 129 21.07 -13.56 10.59
C GLU A 129 19.92 -13.27 11.58
N SER A 130 19.97 -13.82 12.78
CA SER A 130 18.94 -13.66 13.80
C SER A 130 18.76 -12.19 14.24
N VAL A 131 19.84 -11.44 14.34
CA VAL A 131 19.80 -10.02 14.70
C VAL A 131 19.15 -9.20 13.60
N ILE A 132 19.53 -9.43 12.34
CA ILE A 132 19.01 -8.68 11.19
C ILE A 132 17.52 -8.95 10.98
N PHE A 133 17.06 -10.20 11.05
CA PHE A 133 15.65 -10.54 10.90
C PHE A 133 14.80 -10.11 12.10
N SER A 134 15.35 -10.11 13.32
CA SER A 134 14.65 -9.57 14.50
C SER A 134 14.45 -8.05 14.39
N MET A 135 15.48 -7.32 13.93
CA MET A 135 15.37 -5.89 13.63
C MET A 135 14.36 -5.59 12.53
N GLN A 136 14.33 -6.40 11.47
CA GLN A 136 13.29 -6.27 10.43
C GLN A 136 11.89 -6.43 11.03
N THR A 137 11.69 -7.47 11.83
CA THR A 137 10.39 -7.73 12.47
C THR A 137 9.98 -6.57 13.36
N PHE A 138 10.90 -6.03 14.15
CA PHE A 138 10.67 -4.84 14.97
C PHE A 138 10.25 -3.64 14.12
N VAL A 139 10.99 -3.32 13.05
CA VAL A 139 10.70 -2.20 12.16
C VAL A 139 9.35 -2.37 11.47
N VAL A 140 9.00 -3.59 11.03
CA VAL A 140 7.69 -3.88 10.42
C VAL A 140 6.55 -3.66 11.41
N LYS A 141 6.70 -4.12 12.66
CA LYS A 141 5.72 -3.90 13.73
C LYS A 141 5.58 -2.42 14.09
N ALA A 142 6.69 -1.71 14.23
CA ALA A 142 6.68 -0.26 14.46
C ALA A 142 6.03 0.49 13.30
N ALA A 143 6.32 0.11 12.05
CA ALA A 143 5.70 0.68 10.87
C ALA A 143 4.17 0.48 10.84
N SER A 144 3.70 -0.71 11.23
CA SER A 144 2.26 -0.97 11.30
C SER A 144 1.56 -0.13 12.38
N GLY A 145 2.18 0.03 13.55
CA GLY A 145 1.65 0.90 14.61
C GLY A 145 1.59 2.37 14.19
N LEU A 146 2.67 2.88 13.57
CA LEU A 146 2.69 4.23 13.01
C LEU A 146 1.65 4.43 11.92
N ALA A 147 1.43 3.43 11.05
CA ALA A 147 0.42 3.51 10.01
C ALA A 147 -1.00 3.63 10.58
N VAL A 148 -1.33 2.88 11.63
CA VAL A 148 -2.63 2.99 12.31
C VAL A 148 -2.79 4.36 12.95
N PHE A 149 -1.75 4.87 13.62
CA PHE A 149 -1.76 6.20 14.23
C PHE A 149 -1.97 7.30 13.16
N ILE A 150 -1.20 7.27 12.07
CA ILE A 150 -1.33 8.23 10.96
C ILE A 150 -2.72 8.15 10.35
N THR A 151 -3.25 6.94 10.14
CA THR A 151 -4.62 6.75 9.61
C THR A 151 -5.65 7.37 10.53
N GLY A 152 -5.56 7.14 11.85
CA GLY A 152 -6.48 7.72 12.84
C GLY A 152 -6.47 9.23 12.83
N VAL A 153 -5.27 9.84 12.92
CA VAL A 153 -5.11 11.30 12.86
C VAL A 153 -5.61 11.87 11.53
N SER A 154 -5.33 11.18 10.42
CA SER A 154 -5.79 11.61 9.10
C SER A 154 -7.31 11.62 8.98
N LEU A 155 -8.00 10.61 9.51
CA LEU A 155 -9.45 10.53 9.51
C LEU A 155 -10.08 11.60 10.38
N ASP A 156 -9.46 11.91 11.52
CA ASP A 156 -9.90 12.97 12.42
C ASP A 156 -9.78 14.35 11.77
N LEU A 157 -8.64 14.62 11.13
CA LEU A 157 -8.40 15.87 10.38
C LEU A 157 -9.37 16.08 9.21
N ILE A 158 -9.86 15.00 8.60
CA ILE A 158 -10.85 15.05 7.52
C ILE A 158 -12.27 15.19 8.06
N GLY A 159 -12.50 14.93 9.36
CA GLY A 159 -13.82 14.96 9.99
C GLY A 159 -14.65 13.69 9.79
N LEU A 160 -14.01 12.55 9.53
CA LEU A 160 -14.69 11.26 9.33
C LEU A 160 -14.78 10.40 10.61
N THR A 161 -14.31 10.87 11.75
CA THR A 161 -14.19 10.09 13.01
C THR A 161 -15.41 10.18 13.93
N SER A 162 -16.42 11.03 13.64
CA SER A 162 -17.57 11.18 14.51
C SER A 162 -18.62 10.08 14.33
N LYS A 163 -19.44 9.89 15.39
CA LYS A 163 -20.40 8.79 15.57
C LYS A 163 -21.41 8.60 14.43
N ASP A 164 -21.58 9.59 13.57
CA ASP A 164 -22.53 9.57 12.45
C ASP A 164 -21.86 9.67 11.07
N GLY A 165 -20.55 9.48 11.00
CA GLY A 165 -19.81 9.41 9.73
C GLY A 165 -19.54 10.74 9.03
N LEU A 166 -20.08 11.86 9.55
CA LEU A 166 -19.83 13.22 9.13
C LEU A 166 -19.56 14.03 10.40
N GLY A 167 -18.32 13.95 10.91
CA GLY A 167 -17.97 14.52 12.19
C GLY A 167 -17.97 16.05 12.22
N GLU A 168 -18.23 16.61 13.39
CA GLU A 168 -17.92 18.01 13.74
C GLU A 168 -16.40 18.23 13.92
N GLY A 169 -15.56 17.55 13.12
CA GLY A 169 -14.14 17.87 13.01
C GLY A 169 -13.98 19.15 12.21
N ILE A 170 -12.97 19.93 12.48
CA ILE A 170 -12.62 21.13 11.68
C ILE A 170 -12.30 20.62 10.27
N PRO A 171 -13.18 20.80 9.27
CA PRO A 171 -12.92 20.28 7.93
C PRO A 171 -11.78 21.08 7.33
N THR A 172 -10.60 20.48 7.27
CA THR A 172 -9.43 21.06 6.58
C THR A 172 -9.62 21.02 5.06
N PHE A 173 -10.59 20.23 4.58
CA PHE A 173 -10.91 20.08 3.15
C PHE A 173 -12.35 20.47 2.86
N THR A 174 -12.58 21.04 1.68
CA THR A 174 -13.89 21.49 1.18
C THR A 174 -14.91 20.34 1.11
N SER A 175 -14.44 19.08 1.01
CA SER A 175 -15.25 17.88 1.20
C SER A 175 -14.42 16.77 1.87
N PRO A 176 -14.95 16.08 2.89
CA PRO A 176 -14.26 14.96 3.57
C PRO A 176 -13.84 13.84 2.61
N LEU A 177 -14.64 13.57 1.59
CA LEU A 177 -14.36 12.54 0.59
C LEU A 177 -13.15 12.89 -0.28
N LEU A 178 -12.99 14.17 -0.67
CA LEU A 178 -11.79 14.62 -1.38
C LEU A 178 -10.53 14.45 -0.52
N GLY A 179 -10.59 14.78 0.76
CA GLY A 179 -9.50 14.54 1.70
C GLY A 179 -9.10 13.07 1.77
N LEU A 180 -10.07 12.16 1.85
CA LEU A 180 -9.83 10.73 1.90
C LEU A 180 -9.18 10.21 0.61
N ARG A 181 -9.67 10.63 -0.57
CA ARG A 181 -9.10 10.28 -1.88
C ARG A 181 -7.65 10.73 -2.01
N LEU A 182 -7.35 11.97 -1.63
CA LEU A 182 -6.01 12.52 -1.68
C LEU A 182 -5.05 11.80 -0.71
N LEU A 183 -5.47 11.58 0.52
CA LEU A 183 -4.63 10.87 1.50
C LEU A 183 -4.34 9.44 1.10
N MET A 184 -5.33 8.72 0.59
CA MET A 184 -5.16 7.33 0.17
C MET A 184 -4.21 7.17 -1.04
N THR A 185 -4.04 8.23 -1.84
CA THR A 185 -3.23 8.17 -3.08
C THR A 185 -1.93 8.96 -2.98
N ILE A 186 -1.95 10.19 -2.50
CA ILE A 186 -0.77 11.06 -2.44
C ILE A 186 0.20 10.59 -1.37
N LEU A 187 -0.29 10.18 -0.20
CA LEU A 187 0.57 9.77 0.91
C LEU A 187 1.41 8.52 0.56
N PRO A 188 0.85 7.47 -0.10
CA PRO A 188 1.66 6.39 -0.66
C PRO A 188 2.65 6.83 -1.73
N ILE A 189 2.27 7.74 -2.63
CA ILE A 189 3.19 8.24 -3.67
C ILE A 189 4.40 8.93 -3.03
N ILE A 190 4.18 9.83 -2.06
CA ILE A 190 5.27 10.52 -1.34
C ILE A 190 6.17 9.52 -0.60
N GLY A 191 5.60 8.49 -0.03
CA GLY A 191 6.36 7.46 0.69
C GLY A 191 7.12 6.47 -0.21
N LEU A 192 6.82 6.42 -1.51
CA LEU A 192 7.50 5.58 -2.49
C LEU A 192 8.59 6.33 -3.28
N VAL A 193 8.56 7.66 -3.30
CA VAL A 193 9.58 8.52 -3.89
C VAL A 193 10.71 8.79 -2.91
#